data_1d7b95ba9292582810293a7e13775d1e
#
_entry.id   1d7b95ba9292582810293a7e13775d1e
#
_cell.length_a   1.000
_cell.length_b   1.000
_cell.length_c   1.000
_cell.angle_alpha   90.00
_cell.angle_beta   90.00
_cell.angle_gamma   90.00
#
_symmetry.space_group_name_H-M   'P 1'
#
loop_
_entity.id
_entity.type
_entity.pdbx_description
1 polymer ?
#
loop_
_entity_poly.entity_id
_entity_poly.type
_entity_poly.pdbx_seq_one_letter_code
_entity_poly.pdbx_strand_id
1 'polypeptide(L)'
;TGKAHLLTCAPARQGKGIGVVIPNLLHYSGSVVVTDPKGELAAVTAAHRQDRFGQSVVVFNPWGLHGLPQHRINPLDNLLALAGDPQGRRGLTDEVKAIALQLLPEPEDPKNRFFRDGSRSILRAVLLYLALCAPARCTLPEMWRIIANPKRLERTVEGMRHSDALGGVLAD
;
A
#
# COMPACT_ATOMS: atom_id res chain seq x y z
N THR A 1 22.96 10.40 -19.48
CA THR A 1 22.14 9.34 -18.85
C THR A 1 20.70 9.55 -19.27
N GLY A 2 20.32 8.92 -20.40
CA GLY A 2 18.99 9.08 -20.99
C GLY A 2 17.90 8.45 -20.14
N LYS A 3 16.78 9.14 -20.01
CA LYS A 3 15.51 8.59 -19.51
C LYS A 3 14.85 7.74 -20.63
N ALA A 4 15.52 6.69 -21.08
CA ALA A 4 15.04 5.85 -22.16
C ALA A 4 14.43 4.54 -21.62
N HIS A 5 13.32 4.14 -22.22
CA HIS A 5 12.72 2.84 -21.96
C HIS A 5 13.38 1.79 -22.86
N LEU A 6 13.63 0.60 -22.32
CA LEU A 6 14.11 -0.55 -23.11
C LEU A 6 12.98 -1.56 -23.23
N LEU A 7 12.63 -1.92 -24.44
CA LEU A 7 11.67 -2.98 -24.75
C LEU A 7 12.39 -4.20 -25.30
N THR A 8 12.25 -5.34 -24.62
CA THR A 8 12.77 -6.63 -25.08
C THR A 8 11.60 -7.54 -25.44
N CYS A 9 11.47 -7.88 -26.71
CA CYS A 9 10.44 -8.78 -27.24
C CYS A 9 11.05 -10.12 -27.65
N ALA A 10 10.54 -11.21 -27.08
CA ALA A 10 10.86 -12.58 -27.51
C ALA A 10 9.73 -13.52 -27.07
N PRO A 11 9.47 -14.63 -27.77
CA PRO A 11 8.52 -15.64 -27.37
C PRO A 11 8.78 -16.22 -25.98
N ALA A 12 7.83 -16.96 -25.44
CA ALA A 12 8.04 -17.69 -24.19
C ALA A 12 9.22 -18.67 -24.30
N ARG A 13 9.97 -18.85 -23.22
CA ARG A 13 11.15 -19.75 -23.12
C ARG A 13 12.34 -19.40 -24.02
N GLN A 14 12.38 -18.21 -24.61
CA GLN A 14 13.51 -17.73 -25.44
C GLN A 14 14.59 -16.96 -24.64
N GLY A 15 14.72 -17.26 -23.36
CA GLY A 15 15.84 -16.78 -22.54
C GLY A 15 15.81 -15.32 -22.12
N LYS A 16 14.67 -14.57 -22.24
CA LYS A 16 14.59 -13.17 -21.80
C LYS A 16 15.04 -12.96 -20.35
N GLY A 17 14.60 -13.84 -19.45
CA GLY A 17 15.00 -13.78 -18.04
C GLY A 17 16.51 -13.93 -17.87
N ILE A 18 17.09 -14.95 -18.45
CA ILE A 18 18.51 -15.29 -18.32
C ILE A 18 19.40 -14.31 -19.09
N GLY A 19 19.01 -13.95 -20.31
CA GLY A 19 19.85 -13.14 -21.20
C GLY A 19 19.78 -11.64 -20.97
N VAL A 20 18.69 -11.13 -20.39
CA VAL A 20 18.49 -9.68 -20.22
C VAL A 20 18.19 -9.32 -18.77
N VAL A 21 17.16 -9.92 -18.15
CA VAL A 21 16.68 -9.45 -16.85
C VAL A 21 17.68 -9.76 -15.74
N ILE A 22 18.14 -11.01 -15.63
CA ILE A 22 19.10 -11.42 -14.60
C ILE A 22 20.42 -10.65 -14.71
N PRO A 23 21.08 -10.53 -15.89
CA PRO A 23 22.28 -9.73 -16.02
C PRO A 23 22.08 -8.27 -15.59
N ASN A 24 20.98 -7.65 -15.97
CA ASN A 24 20.68 -6.29 -15.53
C ASN A 24 20.51 -6.20 -14.01
N LEU A 25 19.82 -7.15 -13.37
CA LEU A 25 19.66 -7.19 -11.91
C LEU A 25 20.99 -7.41 -11.17
N LEU A 26 21.93 -8.12 -11.76
CA LEU A 26 23.26 -8.38 -11.18
C LEU A 26 24.27 -7.24 -11.39
N HIS A 27 24.09 -6.41 -12.41
CA HIS A 27 25.06 -5.35 -12.76
C HIS A 27 24.56 -3.93 -12.46
N TYR A 28 23.25 -3.68 -12.52
CA TYR A 28 22.70 -2.35 -12.26
C TYR A 28 22.60 -2.06 -10.76
N SER A 29 23.38 -1.11 -10.28
CA SER A 29 23.48 -0.76 -8.86
C SER A 29 22.37 0.18 -8.35
N GLY A 30 21.53 0.72 -9.24
CA GLY A 30 20.39 1.58 -8.84
C GLY A 30 19.21 0.80 -8.25
N SER A 31 18.24 1.50 -7.72
CA SER A 31 17.00 0.91 -7.21
C SER A 31 16.18 0.31 -8.35
N VAL A 32 15.54 -0.83 -8.09
CA VAL A 32 14.72 -1.54 -9.07
C VAL A 32 13.41 -2.02 -8.43
N VAL A 33 12.37 -2.08 -9.27
CA VAL A 33 11.12 -2.78 -8.96
C VAL A 33 10.93 -3.86 -10.00
N VAL A 34 10.68 -5.09 -9.57
CA VAL A 34 10.61 -6.26 -10.45
C VAL A 34 9.29 -6.98 -10.24
N THR A 35 8.56 -7.23 -11.32
CA THR A 35 7.41 -8.14 -11.31
C THR A 35 7.89 -9.55 -11.63
N ASP A 36 7.85 -10.44 -10.62
CA ASP A 36 8.38 -11.80 -10.69
C ASP A 36 7.33 -12.81 -10.21
N PRO A 37 6.32 -13.15 -11.03
CA PRO A 37 5.24 -14.04 -10.62
C PRO A 37 5.67 -15.44 -10.20
N LYS A 38 6.85 -15.87 -10.61
CA LYS A 38 7.41 -17.19 -10.28
C LYS A 38 8.43 -17.16 -9.15
N GLY A 39 8.90 -15.98 -8.74
CA GLY A 39 9.94 -15.82 -7.74
C GLY A 39 11.34 -16.24 -8.19
N GLU A 40 11.52 -16.64 -9.45
CA GLU A 40 12.80 -17.15 -9.99
C GLU A 40 13.89 -16.07 -10.03
N LEU A 41 13.51 -14.83 -10.39
CA LEU A 41 14.43 -13.70 -10.46
C LEU A 41 14.92 -13.30 -9.07
N ALA A 42 14.00 -13.20 -8.11
CA ALA A 42 14.34 -12.90 -6.72
C ALA A 42 15.23 -13.99 -6.12
N ALA A 43 14.93 -15.27 -6.36
CA ALA A 43 15.72 -16.39 -5.85
C ALA A 43 17.19 -16.34 -6.32
N VAL A 44 17.44 -15.88 -7.55
CA VAL A 44 18.79 -15.83 -8.12
C VAL A 44 19.54 -14.54 -7.81
N THR A 45 18.82 -13.40 -7.65
CA THR A 45 19.49 -12.10 -7.62
C THR A 45 19.38 -11.36 -6.29
N ALA A 46 18.44 -11.72 -5.40
CA ALA A 46 18.19 -10.98 -4.17
C ALA A 46 19.43 -10.92 -3.25
N ALA A 47 20.06 -12.06 -2.97
CA ALA A 47 21.25 -12.12 -2.13
C ALA A 47 22.41 -11.31 -2.73
N HIS A 48 22.65 -11.43 -4.04
CA HIS A 48 23.69 -10.65 -4.71
C HIS A 48 23.46 -9.15 -4.56
N ARG A 49 22.21 -8.67 -4.67
CA ARG A 49 21.91 -7.25 -4.53
C ARG A 49 22.11 -6.75 -3.12
N GLN A 50 21.80 -7.57 -2.11
CA GLN A 50 22.08 -7.26 -0.70
C GLN A 50 23.59 -7.19 -0.44
N ASP A 51 24.32 -8.24 -0.84
CA ASP A 51 25.74 -8.40 -0.51
C ASP A 51 26.64 -7.46 -1.32
N ARG A 52 26.38 -7.34 -2.63
CA ARG A 52 27.25 -6.58 -3.54
C ARG A 52 26.94 -5.09 -3.57
N PHE A 53 25.67 -4.71 -3.46
CA PHE A 53 25.25 -3.31 -3.57
C PHE A 53 24.79 -2.72 -2.24
N GLY A 54 24.73 -3.50 -1.15
CA GLY A 54 24.25 -3.06 0.16
C GLY A 54 22.77 -2.63 0.15
N GLN A 55 21.97 -3.17 -0.77
CA GLN A 55 20.58 -2.75 -0.95
C GLN A 55 19.64 -3.48 0.00
N SER A 56 18.64 -2.76 0.49
CA SER A 56 17.49 -3.38 1.14
C SER A 56 16.61 -4.04 0.08
N VAL A 57 16.49 -5.37 0.12
CA VAL A 57 15.67 -6.14 -0.81
C VAL A 57 14.38 -6.56 -0.13
N VAL A 58 13.26 -6.05 -0.63
CA VAL A 58 11.92 -6.40 -0.16
C VAL A 58 11.28 -7.37 -1.15
N VAL A 59 10.89 -8.55 -0.68
CA VAL A 59 10.23 -9.57 -1.49
C VAL A 59 8.80 -9.73 -1.02
N PHE A 60 7.84 -9.40 -1.87
CA PHE A 60 6.44 -9.70 -1.64
C PHE A 60 6.12 -11.09 -2.19
N ASN A 61 6.13 -12.09 -1.31
CA ASN A 61 6.05 -13.52 -1.67
C ASN A 61 4.84 -14.21 -0.99
N PRO A 62 3.60 -13.88 -1.37
CA PRO A 62 2.41 -14.39 -0.70
C PRO A 62 2.22 -15.90 -0.83
N TRP A 63 2.88 -16.54 -1.78
CA TRP A 63 2.81 -17.99 -2.03
C TRP A 63 3.96 -18.79 -1.44
N GLY A 64 4.92 -18.15 -0.77
CA GLY A 64 6.06 -18.84 -0.14
C GLY A 64 6.99 -19.53 -1.14
N LEU A 65 7.16 -18.97 -2.34
CA LEU A 65 7.98 -19.58 -3.40
C LEU A 65 9.47 -19.57 -3.04
N HIS A 66 10.18 -20.61 -3.43
CA HIS A 66 11.65 -20.75 -3.36
C HIS A 66 12.26 -20.52 -1.96
N GLY A 67 11.50 -20.65 -0.88
CA GLY A 67 12.00 -20.36 0.45
C GLY A 67 12.40 -18.89 0.68
N LEU A 68 12.02 -18.00 -0.22
CA LEU A 68 12.28 -16.56 -0.10
C LEU A 68 11.51 -15.97 1.09
N PRO A 69 12.07 -14.93 1.74
CA PRO A 69 11.39 -14.27 2.84
C PRO A 69 10.07 -13.65 2.38
N GLN A 70 9.10 -13.67 3.28
CA GLN A 70 7.82 -12.99 3.11
C GLN A 70 7.87 -11.65 3.83
N HIS A 71 8.02 -10.56 3.09
CA HIS A 71 7.87 -9.22 3.65
C HIS A 71 6.41 -8.80 3.66
N ARG A 72 6.04 -8.04 4.69
CA ARG A 72 4.70 -7.48 4.84
C ARG A 72 4.74 -6.02 4.41
N ILE A 73 3.75 -5.61 3.67
CA ILE A 73 3.55 -4.23 3.23
C ILE A 73 2.20 -3.79 3.78
N ASN A 74 2.17 -2.69 4.51
CA ASN A 74 0.92 -2.06 4.89
C ASN A 74 0.67 -0.86 3.95
N PRO A 75 -0.35 -0.92 3.08
CA PRO A 75 -0.65 0.19 2.17
C PRO A 75 -1.00 1.50 2.86
N LEU A 76 -1.25 1.46 4.17
CA LEU A 76 -1.60 2.64 4.98
C LEU A 76 -0.39 3.27 5.71
N ASP A 77 0.84 2.80 5.46
CA ASP A 77 2.03 3.32 6.15
C ASP A 77 2.25 4.81 5.88
N ASN A 78 1.87 5.31 4.69
CA ASN A 78 1.93 6.74 4.41
C ASN A 78 0.98 7.55 5.29
N LEU A 79 -0.22 7.04 5.59
CA LEU A 79 -1.13 7.68 6.56
C LEU A 79 -0.52 7.75 7.95
N LEU A 80 0.17 6.69 8.39
CA LEU A 80 0.84 6.66 9.68
C LEU A 80 1.98 7.68 9.75
N ALA A 81 2.77 7.79 8.69
CA ALA A 81 3.83 8.78 8.58
C ALA A 81 3.27 10.21 8.66
N LEU A 82 2.21 10.52 7.90
CA LEU A 82 1.55 11.83 7.92
C LEU A 82 0.89 12.13 9.28
N ALA A 83 0.25 11.14 9.90
CA ALA A 83 -0.39 11.31 11.20
C ALA A 83 0.61 11.57 12.33
N GLY A 84 1.82 10.98 12.24
CA GLY A 84 2.91 11.13 13.19
C GLY A 84 3.64 12.47 13.09
N ASP A 85 3.59 13.14 11.92
CA ASP A 85 4.23 14.43 11.69
C ASP A 85 3.22 15.57 11.86
N PRO A 86 3.43 16.53 12.79
CA PRO A 86 2.55 17.69 12.94
C PRO A 86 2.37 18.53 11.68
N GLN A 87 3.39 18.61 10.82
CA GLN A 87 3.32 19.29 9.52
C GLN A 87 2.62 18.44 8.47
N GLY A 88 2.85 17.14 8.49
CA GLY A 88 2.24 16.14 7.59
C GLY A 88 0.73 16.03 7.75
N ARG A 89 0.19 16.30 8.95
CA ARG A 89 -1.26 16.23 9.24
C ARG A 89 -2.13 17.09 8.31
N ARG A 90 -1.57 18.16 7.74
CA ARG A 90 -2.30 18.99 6.75
C ARG A 90 -2.64 18.20 5.48
N GLY A 91 -1.80 17.24 5.08
CA GLY A 91 -2.02 16.37 3.92
C GLY A 91 -2.80 15.09 4.23
N LEU A 92 -3.01 14.78 5.52
CA LEU A 92 -3.62 13.51 5.93
C LEU A 92 -5.04 13.33 5.37
N THR A 93 -5.84 14.39 5.39
CA THR A 93 -7.22 14.36 4.88
C THR A 93 -7.26 14.09 3.37
N ASP A 94 -6.32 14.66 2.61
CA ASP A 94 -6.26 14.48 1.17
C ASP A 94 -5.76 13.07 0.81
N GLU A 95 -4.80 12.53 1.55
CA GLU A 95 -4.35 11.15 1.39
C GLU A 95 -5.47 10.15 1.70
N VAL A 96 -6.20 10.37 2.78
CA VAL A 96 -7.38 9.55 3.13
C VAL A 96 -8.45 9.60 2.04
N LYS A 97 -8.70 10.78 1.43
CA LYS A 97 -9.62 10.91 0.29
C LYS A 97 -9.13 10.12 -0.91
N ALA A 98 -7.83 10.21 -1.22
CA ALA A 98 -7.22 9.48 -2.34
C ALA A 98 -7.36 7.96 -2.15
N ILE A 99 -7.07 7.44 -0.95
CA ILE A 99 -7.23 6.02 -0.63
C ILE A 99 -8.71 5.60 -0.71
N ALA A 100 -9.64 6.39 -0.16
CA ALA A 100 -11.06 6.08 -0.24
C ALA A 100 -11.57 6.04 -1.68
N LEU A 101 -11.05 6.92 -2.57
CA LEU A 101 -11.37 6.93 -3.99
C LEU A 101 -10.81 5.69 -4.72
N GLN A 102 -9.61 5.25 -4.36
CA GLN A 102 -9.01 4.04 -4.92
C GLN A 102 -9.76 2.76 -4.49
N LEU A 103 -10.18 2.69 -3.23
CA LEU A 103 -10.93 1.54 -2.70
C LEU A 103 -12.38 1.51 -3.22
N LEU A 104 -12.98 2.67 -3.41
CA LEU A 104 -14.34 2.83 -3.90
C LEU A 104 -14.33 3.85 -5.06
N PRO A 105 -14.01 3.45 -6.28
CA PRO A 105 -14.00 4.34 -7.45
C PRO A 105 -15.40 4.86 -7.77
N GLU A 106 -15.47 5.85 -8.66
CA GLU A 106 -16.76 6.41 -9.11
C GLU A 106 -17.66 5.30 -9.66
N PRO A 107 -18.96 5.32 -9.34
CA PRO A 107 -19.89 4.33 -9.86
C PRO A 107 -20.15 4.61 -11.36
N GLU A 108 -20.34 3.54 -12.13
CA GLU A 108 -20.72 3.65 -13.55
C GLU A 108 -22.11 4.28 -13.71
N ASP A 109 -23.06 3.95 -12.81
CA ASP A 109 -24.40 4.56 -12.80
C ASP A 109 -24.44 5.77 -11.84
N PRO A 110 -24.71 6.98 -12.36
CA PRO A 110 -24.82 8.20 -11.56
C PRO A 110 -25.84 8.12 -10.41
N LYS A 111 -26.87 7.30 -10.53
CA LYS A 111 -27.90 7.10 -9.49
C LYS A 111 -27.31 6.52 -8.20
N ASN A 112 -26.21 5.80 -8.29
CA ASN A 112 -25.53 5.19 -7.13
C ASN A 112 -24.55 6.15 -6.46
N ARG A 113 -24.38 7.38 -6.95
CA ARG A 113 -23.42 8.35 -6.44
C ARG A 113 -23.65 8.68 -4.96
N PHE A 114 -24.90 8.93 -4.59
CA PHE A 114 -25.25 9.23 -3.19
C PHE A 114 -24.78 8.14 -2.22
N PHE A 115 -25.07 6.87 -2.52
CA PHE A 115 -24.64 5.75 -1.70
C PHE A 115 -23.12 5.58 -1.70
N ARG A 116 -22.47 5.84 -2.83
CA ARG A 116 -21.01 5.76 -2.96
C ARG A 116 -20.33 6.84 -2.12
N ASP A 117 -20.81 8.05 -2.15
CA ASP A 117 -20.27 9.17 -1.38
C ASP A 117 -20.45 8.95 0.13
N GLY A 118 -21.61 8.43 0.55
CA GLY A 118 -21.83 8.02 1.94
C GLY A 118 -20.86 6.92 2.40
N SER A 119 -20.67 5.90 1.56
CA SER A 119 -19.71 4.83 1.85
C SER A 119 -18.26 5.33 1.95
N ARG A 120 -17.85 6.25 1.07
CA ARG A 120 -16.53 6.90 1.14
C ARG A 120 -16.37 7.73 2.41
N SER A 121 -17.42 8.40 2.86
CA SER A 121 -17.38 9.18 4.09
C SER A 121 -17.11 8.30 5.30
N ILE A 122 -17.77 7.15 5.40
CA ILE A 122 -17.53 6.17 6.46
C ILE A 122 -16.09 5.63 6.39
N LEU A 123 -15.61 5.27 5.18
CA LEU A 123 -14.23 4.82 4.99
C LEU A 123 -13.23 5.86 5.47
N ARG A 124 -13.43 7.11 5.08
CA ARG A 124 -12.55 8.24 5.45
C ARG A 124 -12.52 8.43 6.96
N ALA A 125 -13.68 8.44 7.63
CA ALA A 125 -13.76 8.56 9.07
C ALA A 125 -13.00 7.43 9.79
N VAL A 126 -13.22 6.18 9.37
CA VAL A 126 -12.53 5.01 9.97
C VAL A 126 -11.02 5.06 9.73
N LEU A 127 -10.56 5.44 8.53
CA LEU A 127 -9.13 5.57 8.22
C LEU A 127 -8.47 6.68 9.05
N LEU A 128 -9.11 7.85 9.18
CA LEU A 128 -8.62 8.94 10.04
C LEU A 128 -8.54 8.51 11.50
N TYR A 129 -9.58 7.85 12.01
CA TYR A 129 -9.59 7.34 13.38
C TYR A 129 -8.46 6.34 13.62
N LEU A 130 -8.26 5.38 12.71
CA LEU A 130 -7.18 4.41 12.83
C LEU A 130 -5.81 5.08 12.80
N ALA A 131 -5.59 6.03 11.90
CA ALA A 131 -4.30 6.70 11.78
C ALA A 131 -3.96 7.58 13.00
N LEU A 132 -4.96 8.26 13.57
CA LEU A 132 -4.74 9.25 14.64
C LEU A 132 -4.90 8.67 16.05
N CYS A 133 -5.89 7.79 16.25
CA CYS A 133 -6.28 7.30 17.57
C CYS A 133 -5.85 5.85 17.83
N ALA A 134 -5.60 5.06 16.77
CA ALA A 134 -5.21 3.66 16.89
C ALA A 134 -4.10 3.25 15.89
N PRO A 135 -2.95 3.96 15.85
CA PRO A 135 -1.93 3.76 14.82
C PRO A 135 -1.38 2.32 14.74
N ALA A 136 -1.23 1.64 15.87
CA ALA A 136 -0.80 0.24 15.89
C ALA A 136 -1.78 -0.74 15.21
N ARG A 137 -3.01 -0.30 14.97
CA ARG A 137 -4.08 -1.07 14.32
C ARG A 137 -4.44 -0.54 12.93
N CYS A 138 -3.73 0.47 12.42
CA CYS A 138 -4.02 1.09 11.14
C CYS A 138 -3.62 0.18 9.98
N THR A 139 -4.51 -0.74 9.62
CA THR A 139 -4.36 -1.70 8.53
C THR A 139 -5.68 -1.88 7.77
N LEU A 140 -5.62 -2.25 6.49
CA LEU A 140 -6.83 -2.55 5.70
C LEU A 140 -7.68 -3.66 6.30
N PRO A 141 -7.12 -4.79 6.82
CA PRO A 141 -7.92 -5.79 7.50
C PRO A 141 -8.65 -5.28 8.74
N GLU A 142 -8.05 -4.39 9.52
CA GLU A 142 -8.73 -3.83 10.70
C GLU A 142 -9.82 -2.84 10.29
N MET A 143 -9.57 -1.98 9.31
CA MET A 143 -10.59 -1.13 8.71
C MET A 143 -11.81 -1.95 8.27
N TRP A 144 -11.56 -3.05 7.55
CA TRP A 144 -12.63 -3.97 7.12
C TRP A 144 -13.39 -4.58 8.31
N ARG A 145 -12.69 -5.05 9.35
CA ARG A 145 -13.31 -5.62 10.54
C ARG A 145 -14.20 -4.62 11.29
N ILE A 146 -13.84 -3.35 11.28
CA ILE A 146 -14.66 -2.28 11.87
C ILE A 146 -15.93 -2.09 11.05
N ILE A 147 -15.80 -1.90 9.74
CA ILE A 147 -16.93 -1.59 8.85
C ILE A 147 -17.90 -2.77 8.72
N ALA A 148 -17.37 -4.00 8.63
CA ALA A 148 -18.18 -5.21 8.47
C ALA A 148 -18.93 -5.64 9.75
N ASN A 149 -18.63 -5.04 10.90
CA ASN A 149 -19.26 -5.39 12.16
C ASN A 149 -19.95 -4.18 12.80
N PRO A 150 -21.31 -4.13 12.84
CA PRO A 150 -22.06 -2.99 13.37
C PRO A 150 -21.64 -2.58 14.77
N LYS A 151 -21.45 -3.54 15.69
CA LYS A 151 -21.05 -3.26 17.07
C LYS A 151 -19.65 -2.65 17.18
N ARG A 152 -18.73 -3.03 16.26
CA ARG A 152 -17.39 -2.43 16.21
C ARG A 152 -17.46 -1.02 15.63
N LEU A 153 -18.28 -0.82 14.61
CA LEU A 153 -18.48 0.48 14.00
C LEU A 153 -19.07 1.47 15.01
N GLU A 154 -20.11 1.08 15.74
CA GLU A 154 -20.69 1.90 16.82
C GLU A 154 -19.66 2.32 17.87
N ARG A 155 -18.86 1.37 18.37
CA ARG A 155 -17.77 1.67 19.32
C ARG A 155 -16.71 2.61 18.73
N THR A 156 -16.42 2.45 17.46
CA THR A 156 -15.44 3.32 16.77
C THR A 156 -15.99 4.72 16.60
N VAL A 157 -17.26 4.85 16.21
CA VAL A 157 -17.97 6.16 16.14
C VAL A 157 -18.02 6.82 17.51
N GLU A 158 -18.30 6.08 18.56
CA GLU A 158 -18.26 6.62 19.93
C GLU A 158 -16.86 7.10 20.32
N GLY A 159 -15.81 6.35 19.94
CA GLY A 159 -14.44 6.80 20.11
C GLY A 159 -14.08 8.05 19.30
N MET A 160 -14.65 8.22 18.11
CA MET A 160 -14.50 9.44 17.30
C MET A 160 -15.09 10.66 17.98
N ARG A 161 -16.31 10.54 18.55
CA ARG A 161 -17.00 11.64 19.25
C ARG A 161 -16.23 12.21 20.43
N HIS A 162 -15.39 11.38 21.06
CA HIS A 162 -14.57 11.77 22.20
C HIS A 162 -13.13 12.15 21.81
N SER A 163 -12.86 12.30 20.52
CA SER A 163 -11.52 12.58 19.99
C SER A 163 -11.36 14.05 19.63
N ASP A 164 -10.38 14.71 20.24
CA ASP A 164 -9.93 16.06 19.86
C ASP A 164 -8.96 16.06 18.67
N ALA A 165 -8.73 14.92 18.06
CA ALA A 165 -7.83 14.80 16.93
C ALA A 165 -8.28 15.69 15.75
N LEU A 166 -7.33 16.40 15.15
CA LEU A 166 -7.56 17.39 14.08
C LEU A 166 -8.59 18.49 14.48
N GLY A 167 -8.60 18.90 15.75
CA GLY A 167 -9.51 19.95 16.21
C GLY A 167 -10.97 19.54 16.22
N GLY A 168 -11.25 18.26 16.46
CA GLY A 168 -12.60 17.71 16.56
C GLY A 168 -13.22 17.24 15.24
N VAL A 169 -12.48 17.29 14.12
CA VAL A 169 -13.00 16.82 12.79
C VAL A 169 -13.56 15.39 12.80
N LEU A 170 -13.17 14.57 13.77
CA LEU A 170 -13.71 13.22 13.93
C LEU A 170 -15.02 13.21 14.75
N ALA A 171 -15.32 14.26 15.51
CA ALA A 171 -16.52 14.36 16.35
C ALA A 171 -17.75 14.85 15.57
N ASP A 172 -17.54 15.59 14.49
CA ASP A 172 -18.56 16.12 13.56
C ASP A 172 -18.98 15.05 12.51
#